data_f457d203938d1e56b0eee23c656e0dfa
#
_entry.id   f457d203938d1e56b0eee23c656e0dfa
#
_cell.length_a   1.000
_cell.length_b   1.000
_cell.length_c   1.000
_cell.angle_alpha   90.00
_cell.angle_beta   90.00
_cell.angle_gamma   90.00
#
_symmetry.space_group_name_H-M   'P 1'
#
loop_
_entity.id
_entity.type
_entity.pdbx_description
1 polymer ?
#
loop_
_entity_poly.entity_id
_entity_poly.type
_entity_poly.pdbx_seq_one_letter_code
_entity_poly.pdbx_strand_id
1 'polypeptide(L)' 'MIQDLYSQKRSLELKWQLEYEQNGKYTLNMVRIDDKIKQVITDIKLEEHKIADRENAILNAAPQVSVAT' A
#
# COMPACT_ATOMS: atom_id res chain seq x y z
N MET A 1 0.07 11.22 2.63
CA MET A 1 -0.63 10.05 3.19
C MET A 1 -0.24 8.77 2.50
N ILE A 2 -0.58 8.58 1.23
CA ILE A 2 -0.18 7.34 0.56
C ILE A 2 1.33 7.23 0.43
N GLN A 3 2.02 8.35 0.27
CA GLN A 3 3.48 8.36 0.23
C GLN A 3 4.09 7.90 1.54
N ASP A 4 3.47 8.25 2.67
CA ASP A 4 3.91 7.80 3.98
C ASP A 4 3.80 6.28 4.11
N LEU A 5 2.73 5.71 3.56
CA LEU A 5 2.53 4.26 3.55
C LEU A 5 3.59 3.56 2.71
N TYR A 6 3.92 4.10 1.54
CA TYR A 6 4.99 3.55 0.71
C TYR A 6 6.35 3.64 1.41
N SER A 7 6.61 4.76 2.10
CA SER A 7 7.83 4.92 2.88
C SER A 7 7.92 3.91 4.02
N GLN A 8 6.83 3.67 4.72
CA GLN A 8 6.76 2.66 5.78
C GLN A 8 7.02 1.27 5.22
N LYS A 9 6.40 0.94 4.10
CA LYS A 9 6.60 -0.35 3.44
C LYS A 9 8.07 -0.55 3.11
N ARG A 10 8.70 0.44 2.50
CA ARG A 10 10.11 0.37 2.11
C ARG A 10 11.01 0.21 3.33
N SER A 11 10.75 0.95 4.40
CA SER A 11 11.52 0.83 5.64
C SER A 11 11.40 -0.56 6.25
N LEU A 12 10.20 -1.13 6.23
CA LEU A 12 9.97 -2.48 6.75
C LEU A 12 10.66 -3.53 5.90
N GLU A 13 10.64 -3.38 4.58
CA GLU A 13 11.34 -4.29 3.67
C GLU A 13 12.85 -4.26 3.91
N LEU A 14 13.42 -3.08 4.15
CA LEU A 14 14.84 -2.94 4.46
C LEU A 14 15.18 -3.59 5.79
N LYS A 15 14.34 -3.42 6.81
CA LYS A 15 14.53 -4.06 8.10
C LYS A 15 14.49 -5.58 7.98
N TRP A 16 13.56 -6.09 7.19
CA TRP A 16 13.43 -7.52 6.93
C TRP A 16 14.71 -8.06 6.28
N GLN A 17 15.20 -7.37 5.27
CA GLN A 17 16.41 -7.75 4.56
C GLN A 17 17.63 -7.75 5.47
N LEU A 18 17.79 -6.71 6.28
CA LEU A 18 18.89 -6.63 7.24
C LEU A 18 18.85 -7.77 8.25
N GLU A 19 17.66 -8.07 8.75
CA GLU A 19 17.46 -9.16 9.70
C GLU A 19 17.85 -10.50 9.08
N TYR A 20 17.46 -10.72 7.84
CA TYR A 20 17.82 -11.93 7.10
C TYR A 20 19.33 -12.03 6.88
N GLU A 21 19.96 -10.95 6.48
CA GLU A 21 21.40 -10.91 6.26
C GLU A 21 22.18 -11.18 7.55
N GLN A 22 21.71 -10.62 8.67
CA GLN A 22 22.39 -10.81 9.95
C GLN A 22 22.26 -12.22 10.51
N ASN A 23 21.08 -12.81 10.33
CA ASN A 23 20.77 -14.13 10.94
C ASN A 23 20.94 -15.29 9.97
N GLY A 24 20.93 -15.02 8.67
CA GLY A 24 21.05 -16.05 7.64
C GLY A 24 19.88 -17.03 7.59
N LYS A 25 18.81 -16.72 8.28
CA LYS A 25 17.61 -17.56 8.34
C LYS A 25 16.39 -16.72 8.70
N TYR A 26 15.23 -17.30 8.49
CA TYR A 26 13.97 -16.67 8.83
C TYR A 26 13.75 -16.67 10.35
N THR A 27 13.56 -15.49 10.92
CA THR A 27 13.42 -15.33 12.36
C THR A 27 12.02 -14.89 12.75
N LEU A 28 11.71 -14.95 14.06
CA LEU A 28 10.45 -14.47 14.57
C LEU A 28 10.26 -12.97 14.32
N ASN A 29 11.34 -12.20 14.41
CA ASN A 29 11.28 -10.77 14.09
C ASN A 29 10.88 -10.54 12.65
N MET A 30 11.35 -11.38 11.73
CA MET A 30 10.99 -11.29 10.32
C MET A 30 9.50 -11.60 10.11
N VAL A 31 8.93 -12.52 10.88
CA VAL A 31 7.49 -12.80 10.85
C VAL A 31 6.72 -11.56 11.25
N ARG A 32 7.15 -10.88 12.30
CA ARG A 32 6.51 -9.64 12.76
C ARG A 32 6.62 -8.53 11.74
N ILE A 33 7.78 -8.41 11.10
CA ILE A 33 7.98 -7.42 10.04
C ILE A 33 7.09 -7.74 8.84
N ASP A 34 6.99 -9.02 8.46
CA ASP A 34 6.09 -9.45 7.38
C ASP A 34 4.64 -9.08 7.67
N ASP A 35 4.18 -9.28 8.88
CA ASP A 35 2.82 -8.93 9.27
C ASP A 35 2.56 -7.43 9.13
N LYS A 36 3.54 -6.63 9.53
CA LYS A 36 3.45 -5.18 9.39
C LYS A 36 3.46 -4.76 7.92
N ILE A 37 4.27 -5.41 7.09
CA ILE A 37 4.31 -5.16 5.65
C ILE A 37 2.94 -5.47 5.03
N LYS A 38 2.35 -6.60 5.38
CA LYS A 38 1.02 -6.97 4.89
C LYS A 38 -0.03 -5.95 5.30
N GLN A 39 0.04 -5.44 6.52
CA GLN A 39 -0.88 -4.42 7.00
C GLN A 39 -0.71 -3.13 6.20
N VAL A 40 0.52 -2.71 5.97
CA VAL A 40 0.80 -1.50 5.19
C VAL A 40 0.31 -1.67 3.75
N ILE A 41 0.52 -2.84 3.15
CA ILE A 41 0.03 -3.12 1.79
C ILE A 41 -1.50 -3.03 1.74
N THR A 42 -2.19 -3.56 2.74
CA THR A 42 -3.64 -3.44 2.85
C THR A 42 -4.07 -1.98 2.93
N ASP A 43 -3.38 -1.20 3.75
CA ASP A 43 -3.67 0.23 3.90
C ASP A 43 -3.44 0.99 2.59
N ILE A 44 -2.37 0.65 1.87
CA ILE A 44 -2.09 1.24 0.55
C ILE A 44 -3.23 0.93 -0.41
N LYS A 45 -3.66 -0.31 -0.47
CA LYS A 45 -4.76 -0.71 -1.36
C LYS A 45 -6.04 0.03 -1.03
N LEU A 46 -6.34 0.21 0.26
CA LEU A 46 -7.51 0.96 0.68
C LEU A 46 -7.43 2.42 0.24
N GLU A 47 -6.28 3.05 0.39
CA GLU A 47 -6.10 4.43 -0.04
C GLU A 47 -6.19 4.57 -1.55
N GLU A 48 -5.58 3.66 -2.30
CA GLU A 48 -5.68 3.65 -3.76
C GLU A 48 -7.13 3.47 -4.21
N HIS A 49 -7.87 2.60 -3.53
CA HIS A 49 -9.27 2.37 -3.84
C HIS A 49 -10.13 3.62 -3.58
N LYS A 50 -9.87 4.32 -2.48
CA LYS A 50 -10.55 5.58 -2.19
C LYS A 50 -10.29 6.63 -3.27
N ILE A 51 -9.06 6.73 -3.72
CA ILE A 51 -8.68 7.66 -4.80
C ILE A 51 -9.40 7.26 -6.09
N ALA A 52 -9.39 6.00 -6.44
CA ALA A 52 -10.06 5.50 -7.64
C ALA A 52 -11.57 5.74 -7.59
N ASP A 53 -12.21 5.50 -6.45
CA ASP A 53 -13.63 5.75 -6.26
C ASP A 53 -13.96 7.22 -6.44
N ARG A 54 -13.12 8.10 -5.91
CA ARG A 54 -13.30 9.54 -6.03
C ARG A 54 -13.17 9.98 -7.49
N GLU A 55 -12.16 9.46 -8.20
CA GLU A 55 -11.95 9.76 -9.61
C GLU A 55 -13.12 9.24 -10.46
N ASN A 56 -13.58 8.04 -10.17
CA ASN A 56 -14.71 7.46 -10.88
C ASN A 56 -15.99 8.27 -10.67
N ALA A 57 -16.21 8.77 -9.46
CA ALA A 57 -17.35 9.63 -9.17
C ALA A 57 -17.30 10.91 -9.99
N ILE A 58 -16.12 11.52 -10.12
CA ILE A 58 -15.93 12.72 -10.93
C ILE A 58 -16.14 12.40 -12.40
N LEU A 59 -15.56 11.33 -12.90
CA LEU A 59 -15.69 10.92 -14.30
C LEU A 59 -17.13 10.54 -14.65
N ASN A 60 -17.84 9.92 -13.75
CA ASN A 60 -19.23 9.56 -13.97
C ASN A 60 -20.14 10.80 -14.01
N ALA A 61 -19.81 11.82 -13.24
CA ALA A 61 -20.59 13.05 -13.23
C ALA A 61 -20.38 13.84 -14.51
N ALA A 62 -19.14 13.97 -14.98
CA ALA A 62 -18.83 14.73 -16.17
C ALA A 62 -19.21 13.99 -17.46
N PRO A 63 -18.87 12.71 -17.65
CA PRO A 63 -19.22 11.99 -18.86
C PRO A 63 -20.72 11.78 -19.07
N GLN A 64 -21.51 11.74 -18.01
CA GLN A 64 -22.94 11.62 -18.14
C GLN A 64 -23.53 12.74 -18.97
N VAL A 65 -23.00 13.92 -18.80
CA VAL A 65 -23.42 15.07 -19.61
C VAL A 65 -23.01 14.89 -21.05
N SER A 66 -21.81 14.40 -21.27
CA SER A 66 -21.28 14.21 -22.63
C SER A 66 -21.93 13.03 -23.33
N VAL A 67 -22.12 11.92 -22.62
CA VAL A 67 -22.64 10.69 -23.20
C VAL A 67 -24.12 10.83 -23.51
N ALA A 68 -24.83 11.67 -22.80
CA ALA A 68 -26.25 11.91 -23.05
C ALA A 68 -26.48 12.50 -24.45
N THR A 69 -25.47 13.03 -25.03
CA THR A 69 -25.57 13.48 -26.41
C THR A 69 -25.29 12.34 -27.37
#